data_ad32388d1f835fe075d2331ecef2f2ca
#
_entry.id   ad32388d1f835fe075d2331ecef2f2ca
#
_cell.length_a   1.000
_cell.length_b   1.000
_cell.length_c   1.000
_cell.angle_alpha   90.00
_cell.angle_beta   90.00
_cell.angle_gamma   90.00
#
_symmetry.space_group_name_H-M   'P 1'
#
loop_
_entity.id
_entity.type
_entity.pdbx_description
1 polymer ?
#
loop_
_entity_poly.entity_id
_entity_poly.type
_entity_poly.pdbx_seq_one_letter_code
_entity_poly.pdbx_strand_id
1 'polypeptide(L)'
;MKTSKPRQLSRRLVLKSLGLLGSLFAVRQVAAHHTETHFEDASKHRIIYQCNRSDPEYMQHILFSVGELLRKYGDDVEIVVGVFGPGLHLVGKVPGRPVPANLQASAASLAAYGVAFHACGNTMKSLGWTEKDLLPFASVVPIGVDDIMQLQEAGFAYMSW
;
A
#
# COMPACT_ATOMS: atom_id res chain seq x y z
N MET A 1 50.90 51.72 -25.46
CA MET A 1 51.09 51.20 -26.82
C MET A 1 49.96 50.21 -27.04
N LYS A 2 49.00 50.67 -27.76
CA LYS A 2 48.55 50.31 -29.16
C LYS A 2 48.57 48.82 -29.33
N THR A 3 47.43 48.22 -29.50
CA THR A 3 46.45 47.99 -30.58
C THR A 3 46.46 46.50 -30.82
N SER A 4 45.48 45.77 -31.23
CA SER A 4 44.31 46.00 -32.03
C SER A 4 43.48 44.69 -32.10
N LYS A 5 42.19 44.80 -32.22
CA LYS A 5 41.27 43.75 -32.66
C LYS A 5 41.49 43.39 -34.15
N PRO A 6 41.15 42.20 -34.56
CA PRO A 6 40.35 42.01 -35.78
C PRO A 6 39.18 41.03 -35.56
N ARG A 7 38.02 41.46 -35.86
CA ARG A 7 37.18 41.44 -37.09
C ARG A 7 36.62 40.05 -37.44
N GLN A 8 35.36 40.02 -37.27
CA GLN A 8 34.44 38.99 -37.79
C GLN A 8 34.56 38.75 -39.28
N LEU A 9 34.38 37.52 -39.71
CA LEU A 9 33.96 37.19 -41.07
C LEU A 9 32.86 36.15 -41.03
N SER A 10 31.73 36.65 -41.44
CA SER A 10 30.52 35.91 -41.83
C SER A 10 30.80 35.07 -43.07
N ARG A 11 30.43 33.78 -43.03
CA ARG A 11 30.20 33.04 -44.28
C ARG A 11 28.92 32.23 -44.16
N ARG A 12 27.89 32.82 -44.78
CA ARG A 12 26.71 32.12 -45.27
C ARG A 12 27.16 31.24 -46.43
N LEU A 13 26.90 29.96 -46.37
CA LEU A 13 26.81 29.14 -47.57
C LEU A 13 25.54 28.33 -47.52
N VAL A 14 24.72 28.61 -48.47
CA VAL A 14 23.49 27.92 -48.86
C VAL A 14 23.89 26.66 -49.60
N LEU A 15 23.37 25.51 -49.23
CA LEU A 15 23.25 24.36 -50.13
C LEU A 15 21.84 23.76 -50.03
N LYS A 16 21.21 23.74 -51.16
CA LYS A 16 19.87 23.22 -51.41
C LYS A 16 19.90 21.71 -51.58
N SER A 17 18.81 21.10 -51.13
CA SER A 17 18.12 19.95 -51.67
C SER A 17 18.87 18.63 -51.86
N LEU A 18 18.43 17.60 -51.13
CA LEU A 18 17.94 16.35 -51.75
C LEU A 18 16.98 15.65 -50.77
N GLY A 19 15.79 15.42 -51.21
CA GLY A 19 14.77 14.67 -50.48
C GLY A 19 15.07 13.18 -50.53
N LEU A 20 14.75 12.49 -49.46
CA LEU A 20 14.47 11.07 -49.52
C LEU A 20 13.42 10.71 -48.45
N LEU A 21 12.42 10.04 -48.93
CA LEU A 21 11.33 9.44 -48.16
C LEU A 21 11.90 8.60 -47.03
N GLY A 22 11.61 8.95 -45.80
CA GLY A 22 11.83 8.14 -44.62
C GLY A 22 10.50 7.93 -43.95
N SER A 23 10.00 6.73 -44.04
CA SER A 23 8.79 6.20 -43.44
C SER A 23 8.63 6.65 -41.99
N LEU A 24 7.53 7.36 -41.67
CA LEU A 24 7.07 7.57 -40.31
C LEU A 24 6.63 6.23 -39.71
N PHE A 25 7.52 5.56 -39.07
CA PHE A 25 7.12 4.62 -38.01
C PHE A 25 6.63 5.46 -36.84
N ALA A 26 5.34 5.73 -36.81
CA ALA A 26 4.67 6.17 -35.62
C ALA A 26 4.77 5.03 -34.58
N VAL A 27 5.82 5.07 -33.77
CA VAL A 27 5.84 4.32 -32.53
C VAL A 27 4.71 4.90 -31.68
N ARG A 28 3.56 4.22 -31.71
CA ARG A 28 2.53 4.43 -30.74
C ARG A 28 3.16 4.07 -29.40
N GLN A 29 3.61 5.07 -28.65
CA GLN A 29 3.85 4.92 -27.23
C GLN A 29 2.51 4.52 -26.63
N VAL A 30 2.38 3.23 -26.32
CA VAL A 30 1.40 2.76 -25.37
C VAL A 30 1.84 3.41 -24.06
N ALA A 31 1.23 4.55 -23.74
CA ALA A 31 1.33 5.11 -22.40
C ALA A 31 0.77 4.02 -21.47
N ALA A 32 1.66 3.35 -20.77
CA ALA A 32 1.30 2.59 -19.62
C ALA A 32 0.71 3.59 -18.63
N HIS A 33 -0.62 3.61 -18.54
CA HIS A 33 -1.33 4.31 -17.49
C HIS A 33 -1.14 3.52 -16.19
N HIS A 34 0.07 3.62 -15.63
CA HIS A 34 0.35 3.15 -14.30
C HIS A 34 1.09 4.24 -13.55
N THR A 35 0.49 4.59 -12.40
CA THR A 35 1.04 5.42 -11.35
C THR A 35 0.96 6.93 -11.58
N GLU A 36 -0.26 7.45 -11.73
CA GLU A 36 -0.54 8.67 -10.98
C GLU A 36 -1.05 8.21 -9.60
N THR A 37 -0.16 8.20 -8.63
CA THR A 37 -0.54 8.11 -7.23
C THR A 37 -1.29 9.40 -6.93
N HIS A 38 -2.62 9.31 -6.84
CA HIS A 38 -3.46 10.38 -6.34
C HIS A 38 -3.17 10.54 -4.84
N PHE A 39 -2.12 11.30 -4.53
CA PHE A 39 -1.69 11.58 -3.15
C PHE A 39 -2.57 12.59 -2.40
N GLU A 40 -3.68 13.06 -2.98
CA GLU A 40 -4.47 14.15 -2.39
C GLU A 40 -5.95 13.87 -2.14
N ASP A 41 -6.52 12.79 -2.64
CA ASP A 41 -7.91 12.45 -2.32
C ASP A 41 -7.97 11.33 -1.29
N ALA A 42 -8.47 11.65 -0.10
CA ALA A 42 -8.78 10.62 0.90
C ALA A 42 -9.72 9.58 0.29
N SER A 43 -9.41 8.29 0.48
CA SER A 43 -10.25 7.19 -0.01
C SER A 43 -11.72 7.42 0.33
N LYS A 44 -12.63 7.21 -0.64
CA LYS A 44 -14.07 7.48 -0.47
C LYS A 44 -14.69 6.61 0.62
N HIS A 45 -14.11 5.42 0.82
CA HIS A 45 -14.57 4.44 1.79
C HIS A 45 -13.45 4.11 2.75
N ARG A 46 -13.74 4.10 4.05
CA ARG A 46 -12.78 3.74 5.09
C ARG A 46 -13.39 2.77 6.07
N ILE A 47 -12.70 1.69 6.38
CA ILE A 47 -13.23 0.65 7.26
C ILE A 47 -12.14 0.03 8.12
N ILE A 48 -12.44 -0.18 9.41
CA ILE A 48 -11.65 -0.94 10.37
C ILE A 48 -12.36 -2.26 10.72
N TYR A 49 -11.68 -3.38 10.52
CA TYR A 49 -12.10 -4.70 10.96
C TYR A 49 -11.47 -5.03 12.30
N GLN A 50 -12.28 -5.52 13.22
CA GLN A 50 -11.79 -6.10 14.46
C GLN A 50 -11.42 -7.57 14.24
N CYS A 51 -10.17 -7.96 14.52
CA CYS A 51 -9.73 -9.35 14.57
C CYS A 51 -9.18 -9.68 15.97
N ASN A 52 -10.04 -10.24 16.81
CA ASN A 52 -9.74 -10.47 18.24
C ASN A 52 -9.88 -11.93 18.70
N ARG A 53 -10.12 -12.88 17.78
CA ARG A 53 -10.23 -14.31 18.05
C ARG A 53 -9.20 -15.09 17.24
N SER A 54 -8.75 -16.24 17.75
CA SER A 54 -7.82 -17.15 17.06
C SER A 54 -8.52 -18.28 16.31
N ASP A 55 -9.84 -18.20 16.13
CA ASP A 55 -10.59 -19.14 15.34
C ASP A 55 -10.29 -19.00 13.86
N PRO A 56 -9.88 -20.06 13.13
CA PRO A 56 -9.50 -19.96 11.73
C PRO A 56 -10.64 -19.54 10.80
N GLU A 57 -11.87 -19.99 11.05
CA GLU A 57 -13.03 -19.64 10.22
C GLU A 57 -13.37 -18.15 10.39
N TYR A 58 -13.32 -17.65 11.62
CA TYR A 58 -13.48 -16.22 11.91
C TYR A 58 -12.43 -15.38 11.19
N MET A 59 -11.15 -15.75 11.27
CA MET A 59 -10.08 -15.06 10.55
C MET A 59 -10.29 -15.11 9.05
N GLN A 60 -10.69 -16.25 8.51
CA GLN A 60 -10.97 -16.44 7.09
C GLN A 60 -12.10 -15.53 6.61
N HIS A 61 -13.18 -15.41 7.38
CA HIS A 61 -14.31 -14.52 7.03
C HIS A 61 -13.88 -13.06 6.96
N ILE A 62 -13.04 -12.59 7.90
CA ILE A 62 -12.48 -11.23 7.86
C ILE A 62 -11.64 -11.04 6.59
N LEU A 63 -10.65 -11.91 6.35
CA LEU A 63 -9.74 -11.77 5.21
C LEU A 63 -10.48 -11.88 3.87
N PHE A 64 -11.49 -12.75 3.78
CA PHE A 64 -12.35 -12.85 2.60
C PHE A 64 -13.13 -11.55 2.36
N SER A 65 -13.78 -11.01 3.41
CA SER A 65 -14.53 -9.74 3.32
C SER A 65 -13.65 -8.56 2.92
N VAL A 66 -12.44 -8.47 3.46
CA VAL A 66 -11.43 -7.47 3.08
C VAL A 66 -11.08 -7.59 1.60
N GLY A 67 -10.85 -8.81 1.12
CA GLY A 67 -10.57 -9.08 -0.30
C GLY A 67 -11.72 -8.69 -1.22
N GLU A 68 -12.98 -8.89 -0.81
CA GLU A 68 -14.16 -8.47 -1.58
C GLU A 68 -14.27 -6.94 -1.68
N LEU A 69 -13.96 -6.22 -0.61
CA LEU A 69 -13.94 -4.75 -0.65
C LEU A 69 -12.84 -4.20 -1.55
N LEU A 70 -11.63 -4.75 -1.47
CA LEU A 70 -10.54 -4.40 -2.38
C LEU A 70 -10.91 -4.68 -3.84
N ARG A 71 -11.52 -5.83 -4.12
CA ARG A 71 -11.95 -6.17 -5.48
C ARG A 71 -13.02 -5.22 -6.01
N LYS A 72 -13.90 -4.74 -5.13
CA LYS A 72 -15.01 -3.84 -5.50
C LYS A 72 -14.56 -2.40 -5.69
N TYR A 73 -13.70 -1.89 -4.82
CA TYR A 73 -13.41 -0.47 -4.74
C TYR A 73 -11.96 -0.10 -5.16
N GLY A 74 -11.04 -1.08 -5.23
CA GLY A 74 -9.64 -0.82 -5.59
C GLY A 74 -9.02 0.21 -4.65
N ASP A 75 -8.46 1.27 -5.23
CA ASP A 75 -7.81 2.36 -4.50
C ASP A 75 -8.79 3.32 -3.80
N ASP A 76 -10.10 3.20 -4.07
CA ASP A 76 -11.14 4.02 -3.44
C ASP A 76 -11.51 3.55 -2.01
N VAL A 77 -10.86 2.51 -1.48
CA VAL A 77 -11.10 2.02 -0.11
C VAL A 77 -9.83 1.92 0.71
N GLU A 78 -9.85 2.49 1.90
CA GLU A 78 -8.84 2.34 2.94
C GLU A 78 -9.31 1.32 3.96
N ILE A 79 -8.52 0.25 4.17
CA ILE A 79 -8.89 -0.86 5.05
C ILE A 79 -7.82 -1.07 6.11
N VAL A 80 -8.25 -1.09 7.36
CA VAL A 80 -7.43 -1.47 8.51
C VAL A 80 -7.97 -2.75 9.12
N VAL A 81 -7.10 -3.65 9.52
CA VAL A 81 -7.43 -4.83 10.33
C VAL A 81 -6.72 -4.69 11.68
N GLY A 82 -7.47 -4.34 12.72
CA GLY A 82 -6.97 -4.24 14.09
C GLY A 82 -6.89 -5.63 14.72
N VAL A 83 -5.67 -6.12 14.98
CA VAL A 83 -5.43 -7.44 15.56
C VAL A 83 -5.01 -7.32 17.02
N PHE A 84 -5.77 -7.92 17.93
CA PHE A 84 -5.51 -7.89 19.37
C PHE A 84 -6.07 -9.15 20.07
N GLY A 85 -5.74 -9.31 21.35
CA GLY A 85 -6.08 -10.54 22.06
C GLY A 85 -5.63 -11.79 21.28
N PRO A 86 -6.44 -12.87 21.26
CA PRO A 86 -6.11 -14.07 20.50
C PRO A 86 -5.96 -13.86 18.98
N GLY A 87 -6.54 -12.81 18.40
CA GLY A 87 -6.40 -12.49 16.99
C GLY A 87 -4.99 -12.07 16.59
N LEU A 88 -4.17 -11.60 17.55
CA LEU A 88 -2.80 -11.18 17.28
C LEU A 88 -1.93 -12.28 16.68
N HIS A 89 -2.26 -13.54 16.93
CA HIS A 89 -1.52 -14.68 16.38
C HIS A 89 -1.58 -14.76 14.84
N LEU A 90 -2.55 -14.11 14.18
CA LEU A 90 -2.62 -14.01 12.71
C LEU A 90 -1.36 -13.36 12.13
N VAL A 91 -0.81 -12.38 12.82
CA VAL A 91 0.35 -11.61 12.35
C VAL A 91 1.66 -11.97 13.07
N GLY A 92 1.68 -13.03 13.85
CA GLY A 92 2.89 -13.52 14.52
C GLY A 92 3.73 -14.42 13.62
N LYS A 93 5.06 -14.26 13.61
CA LYS A 93 5.98 -15.18 12.90
C LYS A 93 5.92 -16.60 13.43
N VAL A 94 5.80 -16.73 14.76
CA VAL A 94 5.64 -17.99 15.45
C VAL A 94 4.39 -17.87 16.32
N PRO A 95 3.20 -18.21 15.77
CA PRO A 95 1.96 -18.09 16.52
C PRO A 95 1.96 -19.03 17.74
N GLY A 96 1.62 -18.51 18.90
CA GLY A 96 1.42 -19.33 20.11
C GLY A 96 0.06 -20.05 20.15
N ARG A 97 -0.79 -19.84 19.12
CA ARG A 97 -2.03 -20.54 18.87
C ARG A 97 -2.07 -21.02 17.41
N PRO A 98 -2.79 -22.11 17.10
CA PRO A 98 -2.86 -22.58 15.72
C PRO A 98 -3.44 -21.51 14.78
N VAL A 99 -2.64 -21.11 13.78
CA VAL A 99 -3.06 -20.27 12.67
C VAL A 99 -2.64 -20.98 11.38
N PRO A 100 -3.59 -21.36 10.51
CA PRO A 100 -3.27 -21.97 9.24
C PRO A 100 -2.37 -21.06 8.38
N ALA A 101 -1.33 -21.64 7.78
CA ALA A 101 -0.33 -20.89 7.00
C ALA A 101 -0.97 -20.13 5.80
N ASN A 102 -2.04 -20.66 5.22
CA ASN A 102 -2.78 -19.99 4.15
C ASN A 102 -3.45 -18.69 4.62
N LEU A 103 -3.88 -18.59 5.88
CA LEU A 103 -4.45 -17.33 6.42
C LEU A 103 -3.37 -16.26 6.58
N GLN A 104 -2.19 -16.62 7.07
CA GLN A 104 -1.06 -15.69 7.12
C GLN A 104 -0.61 -15.26 5.72
N ALA A 105 -0.58 -16.19 4.75
CA ALA A 105 -0.29 -15.87 3.36
C ALA A 105 -1.35 -14.93 2.76
N SER A 106 -2.64 -15.16 3.06
CA SER A 106 -3.72 -14.26 2.64
C SER A 106 -3.58 -12.86 3.25
N ALA A 107 -3.28 -12.77 4.54
CA ALA A 107 -3.04 -11.49 5.21
C ALA A 107 -1.84 -10.75 4.59
N ALA A 108 -0.74 -11.44 4.30
CA ALA A 108 0.42 -10.87 3.63
C ALA A 108 0.10 -10.38 2.21
N SER A 109 -0.72 -11.13 1.46
CA SER A 109 -1.19 -10.72 0.14
C SER A 109 -2.05 -9.46 0.22
N LEU A 110 -3.01 -9.40 1.15
CA LEU A 110 -3.86 -8.22 1.35
C LEU A 110 -3.02 -6.99 1.75
N ALA A 111 -2.02 -7.17 2.61
CA ALA A 111 -1.10 -6.10 2.98
C ALA A 111 -0.29 -5.59 1.77
N ALA A 112 0.11 -6.46 0.84
CA ALA A 112 0.75 -6.05 -0.40
C ALA A 112 -0.16 -5.23 -1.33
N TYR A 113 -1.49 -5.33 -1.14
CA TYR A 113 -2.49 -4.49 -1.80
C TYR A 113 -2.91 -3.26 -0.97
N GLY A 114 -2.15 -2.90 0.07
CA GLY A 114 -2.37 -1.68 0.84
C GLY A 114 -3.26 -1.80 2.08
N VAL A 115 -3.69 -3.02 2.46
CA VAL A 115 -4.42 -3.22 3.73
C VAL A 115 -3.46 -3.06 4.90
N ALA A 116 -3.79 -2.19 5.85
CA ALA A 116 -3.03 -2.02 7.08
C ALA A 116 -3.42 -3.06 8.13
N PHE A 117 -2.42 -3.66 8.78
CA PHE A 117 -2.62 -4.57 9.92
C PHE A 117 -2.03 -3.95 11.18
N HIS A 118 -2.90 -3.55 12.11
CA HIS A 118 -2.51 -2.88 13.35
C HIS A 118 -2.44 -3.87 14.51
N ALA A 119 -1.24 -4.16 14.99
CA ALA A 119 -0.97 -5.08 16.09
C ALA A 119 -1.01 -4.36 17.44
N CYS A 120 -1.85 -4.82 18.36
CA CYS A 120 -1.99 -4.22 19.70
C CYS A 120 -0.76 -4.46 20.58
N GLY A 121 -0.05 -3.38 20.94
CA GLY A 121 1.12 -3.41 21.82
C GLY A 121 0.83 -3.96 23.22
N ASN A 122 -0.35 -3.69 23.78
CA ASN A 122 -0.73 -4.28 25.06
C ASN A 122 -0.89 -5.80 24.99
N THR A 123 -1.45 -6.34 23.89
CA THR A 123 -1.52 -7.79 23.67
C THR A 123 -0.13 -8.37 23.48
N MET A 124 0.74 -7.69 22.71
CA MET A 124 2.13 -8.11 22.54
C MET A 124 2.86 -8.23 23.88
N LYS A 125 2.74 -7.22 24.74
CA LYS A 125 3.33 -7.26 26.09
C LYS A 125 2.83 -8.44 26.89
N SER A 126 1.54 -8.75 26.83
CA SER A 126 0.96 -9.90 27.54
C SER A 126 1.49 -11.25 27.04
N LEU A 127 1.90 -11.32 25.75
CA LEU A 127 2.49 -12.49 25.14
C LEU A 127 4.02 -12.55 25.28
N GLY A 128 4.65 -11.48 25.79
CA GLY A 128 6.11 -11.33 25.80
C GLY A 128 6.70 -11.09 24.41
N TRP A 129 5.89 -10.60 23.46
CA TRP A 129 6.29 -10.32 22.10
C TRP A 129 6.87 -8.91 21.92
N THR A 130 7.77 -8.80 20.96
CA THR A 130 8.35 -7.56 20.44
C THR A 130 7.97 -7.41 18.95
N GLU A 131 8.31 -6.29 18.34
CA GLU A 131 8.10 -6.10 16.89
C GLU A 131 8.81 -7.16 16.03
N LYS A 132 9.91 -7.75 16.54
CA LYS A 132 10.64 -8.82 15.84
C LYS A 132 9.83 -10.11 15.70
N ASP A 133 8.84 -10.29 16.55
CA ASP A 133 7.97 -11.47 16.56
C ASP A 133 6.80 -11.33 15.59
N LEU A 134 6.57 -10.12 15.02
CA LEU A 134 5.54 -9.87 14.05
C LEU A 134 6.00 -10.12 12.61
N LEU A 135 5.06 -10.50 11.77
CA LEU A 135 5.26 -10.49 10.32
C LEU A 135 5.51 -9.05 9.83
N PRO A 136 6.35 -8.85 8.79
CA PRO A 136 6.90 -7.54 8.44
C PRO A 136 5.87 -6.51 7.96
N PHE A 137 4.68 -6.96 7.59
CA PHE A 137 3.59 -6.08 7.13
C PHE A 137 2.72 -5.54 8.27
N ALA A 138 2.86 -6.04 9.50
CA ALA A 138 2.09 -5.57 10.64
C ALA A 138 2.79 -4.40 11.34
N SER A 139 2.06 -3.34 11.63
CA SER A 139 2.52 -2.19 12.41
C SER A 139 1.97 -2.22 13.83
N VAL A 140 2.76 -1.75 14.80
CA VAL A 140 2.36 -1.75 16.20
C VAL A 140 1.61 -0.47 16.54
N VAL A 141 0.45 -0.62 17.17
CA VAL A 141 -0.27 0.47 17.83
C VAL A 141 -0.24 0.26 19.34
N PRO A 142 -0.11 1.32 20.16
CA PRO A 142 0.02 1.15 21.62
C PRO A 142 -1.11 0.36 22.24
N ILE A 143 -2.35 0.70 21.90
CA ILE A 143 -3.59 0.11 22.44
C ILE A 143 -4.57 -0.12 21.30
N GLY A 144 -4.88 -1.39 20.96
CA GLY A 144 -5.70 -1.72 19.81
C GLY A 144 -7.14 -1.19 19.88
N VAL A 145 -7.76 -1.13 21.06
CA VAL A 145 -9.12 -0.57 21.20
C VAL A 145 -9.13 0.96 21.10
N ASP A 146 -8.08 1.63 21.50
CA ASP A 146 -7.91 3.07 21.32
C ASP A 146 -7.72 3.41 19.85
N ASP A 147 -6.91 2.63 19.13
CA ASP A 147 -6.72 2.74 17.69
C ASP A 147 -8.05 2.61 16.92
N ILE A 148 -8.88 1.61 17.30
CA ILE A 148 -10.23 1.46 16.73
C ILE A 148 -11.10 2.70 16.99
N MET A 149 -11.06 3.23 18.21
CA MET A 149 -11.80 4.44 18.57
C MET A 149 -11.36 5.65 17.74
N GLN A 150 -10.05 5.89 17.65
CA GLN A 150 -9.48 7.01 16.89
C GLN A 150 -9.79 6.89 15.38
N LEU A 151 -9.73 5.68 14.82
CA LEU A 151 -10.11 5.45 13.42
C LEU A 151 -11.60 5.71 13.18
N GLN A 152 -12.47 5.30 14.11
CA GLN A 152 -13.91 5.63 14.01
C GLN A 152 -14.16 7.14 14.10
N GLU A 153 -13.47 7.85 14.99
CA GLU A 153 -13.51 9.32 15.07
C GLU A 153 -13.00 9.98 13.78
N ALA A 154 -12.01 9.36 13.11
CA ALA A 154 -11.53 9.76 11.80
C ALA A 154 -12.48 9.38 10.64
N GLY A 155 -13.64 8.74 10.94
CA GLY A 155 -14.67 8.42 9.96
C GLY A 155 -14.55 7.03 9.33
N PHE A 156 -13.79 6.10 9.90
CA PHE A 156 -13.80 4.70 9.50
C PHE A 156 -15.09 4.02 9.97
N ALA A 157 -15.72 3.28 9.07
CA ALA A 157 -16.77 2.35 9.46
C ALA A 157 -16.15 1.20 10.28
N TYR A 158 -16.84 0.74 11.31
CA TYR A 158 -16.37 -0.37 12.15
C TYR A 158 -17.09 -1.67 11.81
N MET A 159 -16.33 -2.74 11.63
CA MET A 159 -16.83 -4.09 11.39
C MET A 159 -16.31 -5.07 12.44
N SER A 160 -17.25 -5.77 13.08
CA SER A 160 -16.99 -6.91 13.97
C SER A 160 -17.85 -8.09 13.52
N TRP A 161 -17.28 -9.30 13.56
CA TRP A 161 -17.96 -10.58 13.29
C TRP A 161 -18.34 -11.29 14.61
#